data_e5d676381a8bfccc21af38d1f4be7839
#
_entry.id   e5d676381a8bfccc21af38d1f4be7839
#
_cell.length_a   1.000
_cell.length_b   1.000
_cell.length_c   1.000
_cell.angle_alpha   90.00
_cell.angle_beta   90.00
_cell.angle_gamma   90.00
#
_symmetry.space_group_name_H-M   'P 1'
#
loop_
_entity.id
_entity.type
_entity.pdbx_description
1 polymer ?
#
loop_
_entity_poly.entity_id
_entity_poly.type
_entity_poly.pdbx_seq_one_letter_code
_entity_poly.pdbx_strand_id
1 'polypeptide(L)'
;MSSGIRSATNSAISALQVTQEQLSVVSTNLANANNADYHLRTTNIGSYDDSGDSTSSGVYVTSVTRAYNLSLETSLHTAIANNSYQQSYYTQLSEVQNVLGSDNTSYLNDAVVSFSDALASLEANPKSTSYRSAVISAGDELCSVINSEYSELTDQAEAIFKVDSSTSAISGSLSTQVDDVNDLLKQINSLNNSIASVENGDDSSQQALDLRDQRDSLVKKLAAYGDFSFNEEDNGQYSISISNGSSSETLIDGSGDTSVLQNTLVVAADGSGNPEITLSSGTVLTLTSESGSLAADVDSYTYIKDTMTDLYNYASAFATAINDLQGSTTAYDLDGNSTSGSSFFDVASSSSRKIITLDSYVDGNPRKLAVSQSATDSGDGSNAEAMWEALNNTVSATYNTTLLKYADQILTNVSQDVSTAESNAENTASIQSMFEDEVSSFSGVSTDTELVSMLNYQRAYQAAAKVVTAIDEMLQTVINM
;
A
#
# COMPACT_ATOMS: atom_id res chain seq x y z
N MET A 1 60.21 41.99 1.63
CA MET A 1 59.39 42.01 0.38
C MET A 1 59.05 40.57 -0.11
N SER A 2 59.94 39.58 -0.05
CA SER A 2 59.65 38.23 -0.57
C SER A 2 58.56 37.46 0.20
N SER A 3 58.46 37.64 1.53
CA SER A 3 57.42 36.98 2.34
C SER A 3 56.00 37.50 2.04
N GLY A 4 55.82 38.81 1.91
CA GLY A 4 54.52 39.41 1.61
C GLY A 4 53.99 39.07 0.20
N ILE A 5 54.90 39.02 -0.81
CA ILE A 5 54.51 38.60 -2.16
C ILE A 5 54.11 37.11 -2.18
N ARG A 6 54.84 36.25 -1.46
CA ARG A 6 54.51 34.81 -1.32
C ARG A 6 53.16 34.61 -0.64
N SER A 7 52.90 35.32 0.46
CA SER A 7 51.61 35.28 1.16
C SER A 7 50.48 35.74 0.24
N ALA A 8 50.63 36.84 -0.47
CA ALA A 8 49.62 37.33 -1.43
C ALA A 8 49.38 36.33 -2.59
N THR A 9 50.44 35.70 -3.10
CA THR A 9 50.33 34.66 -4.14
C THR A 9 49.57 33.44 -3.63
N ASN A 10 49.92 32.95 -2.45
CA ASN A 10 49.25 31.78 -1.85
C ASN A 10 47.75 32.07 -1.57
N SER A 11 47.44 33.28 -1.05
CA SER A 11 46.05 33.69 -0.82
C SER A 11 45.26 33.80 -2.14
N ALA A 12 45.86 34.31 -3.20
CA ALA A 12 45.18 34.42 -4.50
C ALA A 12 44.98 33.03 -5.16
N ILE A 13 45.95 32.11 -5.07
CA ILE A 13 45.85 30.75 -5.58
C ILE A 13 44.80 29.97 -4.79
N SER A 14 44.82 30.03 -3.46
CA SER A 14 43.81 29.35 -2.63
C SER A 14 42.40 29.91 -2.89
N ALA A 15 42.24 31.20 -3.09
CA ALA A 15 40.97 31.79 -3.46
C ALA A 15 40.47 31.29 -4.84
N LEU A 16 41.37 31.09 -5.81
CA LEU A 16 41.04 30.51 -7.11
C LEU A 16 40.53 29.06 -6.96
N GLN A 17 41.24 28.25 -6.15
CA GLN A 17 40.86 26.83 -5.90
C GLN A 17 39.50 26.76 -5.24
N VAL A 18 39.27 27.51 -4.16
CA VAL A 18 37.99 27.56 -3.45
C VAL A 18 36.84 28.00 -4.38
N THR A 19 37.07 29.05 -5.16
CA THR A 19 36.03 29.57 -6.07
C THR A 19 35.73 28.59 -7.22
N GLN A 20 36.73 27.82 -7.65
CA GLN A 20 36.53 26.77 -8.66
C GLN A 20 35.66 25.63 -8.11
N GLU A 21 35.90 25.21 -6.87
CA GLU A 21 35.08 24.19 -6.18
C GLU A 21 33.65 24.70 -5.97
N GLN A 22 33.48 25.95 -5.52
CA GLN A 22 32.18 26.58 -5.39
C GLN A 22 31.41 26.63 -6.72
N LEU A 23 32.07 26.93 -7.82
CA LEU A 23 31.47 26.94 -9.16
C LEU A 23 31.08 25.52 -9.59
N SER A 24 31.86 24.51 -9.24
CA SER A 24 31.56 23.10 -9.48
C SER A 24 30.27 22.69 -8.74
N VAL A 25 30.20 22.99 -7.44
CA VAL A 25 29.03 22.66 -6.60
C VAL A 25 27.77 23.35 -7.10
N VAL A 26 27.82 24.67 -7.37
CA VAL A 26 26.67 25.43 -7.91
C VAL A 26 26.23 24.89 -9.27
N SER A 27 27.18 24.48 -10.13
CA SER A 27 26.85 23.89 -11.43
C SER A 27 26.16 22.54 -11.25
N THR A 28 26.57 21.71 -10.26
CA THR A 28 25.92 20.44 -9.93
C THR A 28 24.53 20.68 -9.36
N ASN A 29 24.36 21.64 -8.43
CA ASN A 29 23.05 22.03 -7.90
C ASN A 29 22.10 22.43 -9.04
N LEU A 30 22.57 23.33 -9.94
CA LEU A 30 21.74 23.79 -11.05
C LEU A 30 21.37 22.67 -12.03
N ALA A 31 22.29 21.74 -12.31
CA ALA A 31 22.02 20.59 -13.17
C ALA A 31 20.96 19.65 -12.57
N ASN A 32 20.87 19.57 -11.23
CA ASN A 32 19.94 18.73 -10.50
C ASN A 32 18.72 19.49 -9.95
N ALA A 33 18.49 20.74 -10.32
CA ALA A 33 17.40 21.56 -9.77
C ALA A 33 16.00 20.99 -9.99
N ASN A 34 15.81 20.10 -10.96
CA ASN A 34 14.53 19.40 -11.23
C ASN A 34 14.54 17.95 -10.72
N ASN A 35 15.55 17.53 -9.99
CA ASN A 35 15.62 16.20 -9.40
C ASN A 35 15.10 16.27 -7.96
N ALA A 36 13.93 15.69 -7.70
CA ALA A 36 13.27 15.72 -6.40
C ALA A 36 14.04 14.98 -5.30
N ASP A 37 14.93 14.05 -5.67
CA ASP A 37 15.73 13.24 -4.73
C ASP A 37 17.13 13.84 -4.50
N TYR A 38 17.41 15.06 -5.04
CA TYR A 38 18.68 15.73 -4.89
C TYR A 38 18.65 16.74 -3.74
N HIS A 39 19.64 16.68 -2.86
CA HIS A 39 19.79 17.63 -1.76
C HIS A 39 20.78 18.74 -2.13
N LEU A 40 20.38 19.99 -1.90
CA LEU A 40 21.22 21.18 -2.09
C LEU A 40 22.57 21.00 -1.39
N ARG A 41 23.66 21.25 -2.13
CA ARG A 41 25.03 21.16 -1.60
C ARG A 41 25.60 22.54 -1.35
N THR A 42 26.30 22.67 -0.23
CA THR A 42 26.95 23.91 0.19
C THR A 42 28.40 23.66 0.53
N THR A 43 29.31 24.53 0.07
CA THR A 43 30.72 24.49 0.40
C THR A 43 31.00 25.24 1.71
N ASN A 44 31.63 24.57 2.66
CA ASN A 44 32.14 25.18 3.88
C ASN A 44 33.60 25.57 3.67
N ILE A 45 33.97 26.81 4.08
CA ILE A 45 35.28 27.39 3.86
C ILE A 45 35.96 27.64 5.21
N GLY A 46 37.20 27.17 5.32
CA GLY A 46 38.11 27.50 6.42
C GLY A 46 39.22 28.49 5.97
N SER A 47 39.77 29.20 6.94
CA SER A 47 40.99 30.01 6.75
C SER A 47 42.16 29.25 7.37
N TYR A 48 43.35 29.34 6.71
CA TYR A 48 44.55 28.85 7.36
C TYR A 48 44.85 29.75 8.58
N ASP A 49 45.01 29.11 9.76
CA ASP A 49 45.32 29.80 11.00
C ASP A 49 46.82 30.25 10.97
N ASP A 50 47.04 31.55 11.17
CA ASP A 50 48.40 32.13 11.17
C ASP A 50 49.05 31.95 12.53
N SER A 51 49.31 30.69 12.89
CA SER A 51 50.03 30.35 14.15
C SER A 51 51.54 30.57 14.08
N GLY A 52 51.96 31.73 13.51
CA GLY A 52 53.33 32.23 13.64
C GLY A 52 54.27 31.99 12.46
N ASP A 53 53.85 31.34 11.38
CA ASP A 53 54.60 31.23 10.13
C ASP A 53 53.95 32.09 9.04
N SER A 54 54.57 33.25 8.71
CA SER A 54 54.10 34.24 7.77
C SER A 54 53.93 33.76 6.31
N THR A 55 53.95 32.46 6.07
CA THR A 55 53.82 31.85 4.75
C THR A 55 52.47 31.14 4.55
N SER A 56 51.67 30.95 5.60
CA SER A 56 50.38 30.27 5.57
C SER A 56 49.25 31.31 5.62
N SER A 57 48.89 31.89 4.49
CA SER A 57 47.68 32.72 4.39
C SER A 57 46.83 32.25 3.22
N GLY A 58 45.52 32.18 3.42
CA GLY A 58 44.59 31.76 2.39
C GLY A 58 43.35 31.11 2.95
N VAL A 59 42.54 30.58 2.07
CA VAL A 59 41.29 29.84 2.38
C VAL A 59 41.35 28.48 1.72
N TYR A 60 40.59 27.54 2.28
CA TYR A 60 40.42 26.20 1.71
C TYR A 60 38.98 25.71 1.93
N VAL A 61 38.52 24.78 1.10
CA VAL A 61 37.25 24.10 1.32
C VAL A 61 37.46 23.07 2.44
N THR A 62 36.71 23.21 3.53
CA THR A 62 36.76 22.27 4.66
C THR A 62 35.91 21.07 4.38
N SER A 63 34.72 21.25 3.78
CA SER A 63 33.79 20.19 3.42
C SER A 63 32.76 20.70 2.43
N VAL A 64 32.12 19.79 1.72
CA VAL A 64 30.86 20.02 1.01
C VAL A 64 29.77 19.24 1.75
N THR A 65 28.71 19.93 2.17
CA THR A 65 27.62 19.32 2.95
C THR A 65 26.32 19.37 2.18
N ARG A 66 25.44 18.37 2.41
CA ARG A 66 24.08 18.35 1.90
C ARG A 66 23.13 19.05 2.87
N ALA A 67 22.11 19.72 2.35
CA ALA A 67 20.99 20.22 3.15
C ALA A 67 20.08 19.03 3.50
N TYR A 68 20.38 18.33 4.56
CA TYR A 68 19.67 17.14 5.02
C TYR A 68 19.19 17.30 6.46
N ASN A 69 17.93 16.96 6.72
CA ASN A 69 17.33 17.00 8.06
C ASN A 69 16.67 15.66 8.37
N LEU A 70 17.36 14.82 9.13
CA LEU A 70 16.91 13.47 9.48
C LEU A 70 15.50 13.44 10.11
N SER A 71 15.15 14.40 10.97
CA SER A 71 13.83 14.43 11.60
C SER A 71 12.72 14.70 10.58
N LEU A 72 12.98 15.58 9.62
CA LEU A 72 12.04 15.93 8.57
C LEU A 72 11.87 14.75 7.58
N GLU A 73 12.97 14.11 7.19
CA GLU A 73 12.95 12.93 6.33
C GLU A 73 12.21 11.76 7.00
N THR A 74 12.44 11.52 8.30
CA THR A 74 11.70 10.50 9.05
C THR A 74 10.19 10.79 9.07
N SER A 75 9.80 12.06 9.23
CA SER A 75 8.39 12.46 9.18
C SER A 75 7.79 12.24 7.78
N LEU A 76 8.54 12.54 6.73
CA LEU A 76 8.14 12.27 5.35
C LEU A 76 7.99 10.76 5.10
N HIS A 77 8.93 9.93 5.55
CA HIS A 77 8.85 8.47 5.40
C HIS A 77 7.61 7.89 6.10
N THR A 78 7.31 8.37 7.31
CA THR A 78 6.09 7.98 8.04
C THR A 78 4.82 8.41 7.28
N ALA A 79 4.81 9.62 6.73
CA ALA A 79 3.67 10.11 5.94
C ALA A 79 3.49 9.30 4.65
N ILE A 80 4.58 8.90 3.98
CA ILE A 80 4.55 8.02 2.80
C ILE A 80 3.98 6.65 3.16
N ALA A 81 4.44 6.04 4.28
CA ALA A 81 3.95 4.75 4.73
C ALA A 81 2.44 4.80 5.00
N ASN A 82 1.98 5.81 5.75
CA ASN A 82 0.56 5.98 6.08
C ASN A 82 -0.29 6.21 4.82
N ASN A 83 0.17 7.06 3.91
CA ASN A 83 -0.56 7.31 2.66
C ASN A 83 -0.60 6.07 1.76
N SER A 84 0.51 5.32 1.65
CA SER A 84 0.56 4.08 0.88
C SER A 84 -0.40 3.02 1.43
N TYR A 85 -0.52 2.90 2.76
CA TYR A 85 -1.50 2.02 3.39
C TYR A 85 -2.93 2.46 3.02
N GLN A 86 -3.30 3.71 3.32
CA GLN A 86 -4.68 4.18 3.14
C GLN A 86 -5.12 4.14 1.66
N GLN A 87 -4.23 4.50 0.75
CA GLN A 87 -4.52 4.48 -0.68
C GLN A 87 -4.69 3.04 -1.22
N SER A 88 -3.83 2.11 -0.80
CA SER A 88 -3.93 0.70 -1.19
C SER A 88 -5.20 0.07 -0.61
N TYR A 89 -5.47 0.30 0.67
CA TYR A 89 -6.65 -0.22 1.37
C TYR A 89 -7.96 0.31 0.74
N TYR A 90 -8.05 1.63 0.50
CA TYR A 90 -9.20 2.24 -0.19
C TYR A 90 -9.43 1.61 -1.58
N THR A 91 -8.36 1.41 -2.34
CA THR A 91 -8.45 0.81 -3.68
C THR A 91 -9.04 -0.59 -3.62
N GLN A 92 -8.55 -1.45 -2.72
CA GLN A 92 -9.04 -2.81 -2.56
C GLN A 92 -10.50 -2.85 -2.06
N LEU A 93 -10.86 -2.01 -1.10
CA LEU A 93 -12.25 -1.94 -0.61
C LEU A 93 -13.21 -1.44 -1.70
N SER A 94 -12.78 -0.49 -2.53
CA SER A 94 -13.58 -0.01 -3.67
C SER A 94 -13.85 -1.12 -4.69
N GLU A 95 -12.88 -2.02 -4.90
CA GLU A 95 -13.07 -3.20 -5.74
C GLU A 95 -14.08 -4.18 -5.13
N VAL A 96 -14.03 -4.41 -3.80
CA VAL A 96 -15.04 -5.21 -3.08
C VAL A 96 -16.44 -4.60 -3.23
N GLN A 97 -16.57 -3.28 -3.07
CA GLN A 97 -17.84 -2.57 -3.27
C GLN A 97 -18.39 -2.79 -4.69
N ASN A 98 -17.54 -2.68 -5.70
CA ASN A 98 -17.95 -2.86 -7.10
C ASN A 98 -18.47 -4.28 -7.41
N VAL A 99 -17.95 -5.30 -6.71
CA VAL A 99 -18.46 -6.69 -6.83
C VAL A 99 -19.88 -6.81 -6.27
N LEU A 100 -20.15 -6.20 -5.12
CA LEU A 100 -21.44 -6.32 -4.42
C LEU A 100 -22.53 -5.41 -4.99
N GLY A 101 -22.15 -4.36 -5.74
CA GLY A 101 -23.10 -3.43 -6.30
C GLY A 101 -22.48 -2.22 -6.99
N SER A 102 -23.32 -1.38 -7.60
CA SER A 102 -22.90 -0.11 -8.19
C SER A 102 -23.94 0.97 -7.89
N ASP A 103 -23.50 2.22 -7.80
CA ASP A 103 -24.36 3.39 -7.59
C ASP A 103 -25.38 3.22 -6.43
N ASN A 104 -24.94 2.61 -5.32
CA ASN A 104 -25.79 2.25 -4.15
C ASN A 104 -26.90 1.23 -4.44
N THR A 105 -26.77 0.44 -5.50
CA THR A 105 -27.69 -0.63 -5.85
C THR A 105 -27.01 -1.97 -5.61
N SER A 106 -27.54 -2.77 -4.67
CA SER A 106 -27.06 -4.11 -4.37
C SER A 106 -27.63 -5.13 -5.37
N TYR A 107 -26.75 -5.83 -6.06
CA TYR A 107 -27.16 -6.91 -6.98
C TYR A 107 -27.88 -8.03 -6.23
N LEU A 108 -27.35 -8.38 -5.06
CA LEU A 108 -27.96 -9.35 -4.16
C LEU A 108 -29.36 -8.95 -3.72
N ASN A 109 -29.55 -7.67 -3.29
CA ASN A 109 -30.85 -7.19 -2.86
C ASN A 109 -31.89 -7.24 -3.99
N ASP A 110 -31.52 -6.85 -5.21
CA ASP A 110 -32.43 -6.89 -6.36
C ASP A 110 -32.86 -8.32 -6.70
N ALA A 111 -31.95 -9.30 -6.61
CA ALA A 111 -32.26 -10.70 -6.82
C ALA A 111 -33.19 -11.25 -5.72
N VAL A 112 -32.97 -10.88 -4.46
CA VAL A 112 -33.81 -11.26 -3.33
C VAL A 112 -35.21 -10.65 -3.42
N VAL A 113 -35.32 -9.38 -3.78
CA VAL A 113 -36.62 -8.72 -4.02
C VAL A 113 -37.37 -9.41 -5.15
N SER A 114 -36.67 -9.74 -6.25
CA SER A 114 -37.27 -10.47 -7.39
C SER A 114 -37.81 -11.84 -6.98
N PHE A 115 -37.09 -12.57 -6.13
CA PHE A 115 -37.53 -13.83 -5.58
C PHE A 115 -38.76 -13.68 -4.65
N SER A 116 -38.74 -12.67 -3.79
CA SER A 116 -39.84 -12.31 -2.90
C SER A 116 -41.13 -11.95 -3.68
N ASP A 117 -41.02 -11.15 -4.74
CA ASP A 117 -42.13 -10.75 -5.60
C ASP A 117 -42.71 -11.95 -6.38
N ALA A 118 -41.83 -12.87 -6.81
CA ALA A 118 -42.27 -14.12 -7.45
C ALA A 118 -43.06 -15.01 -6.48
N LEU A 119 -42.65 -15.10 -5.20
CA LEU A 119 -43.41 -15.83 -4.16
C LEU A 119 -44.77 -15.20 -3.90
N ALA A 120 -44.86 -13.85 -3.77
CA ALA A 120 -46.12 -13.15 -3.60
C ALA A 120 -47.09 -13.37 -4.78
N SER A 121 -46.53 -13.38 -6.01
CA SER A 121 -47.30 -13.67 -7.21
C SER A 121 -47.81 -15.11 -7.25
N LEU A 122 -47.03 -16.04 -6.75
CA LEU A 122 -47.38 -17.45 -6.67
C LEU A 122 -48.46 -17.74 -5.59
N GLU A 123 -48.41 -17.04 -4.45
CA GLU A 123 -49.43 -17.10 -3.40
C GLU A 123 -50.82 -16.81 -3.98
N ALA A 124 -50.93 -15.73 -4.78
CA ALA A 124 -52.17 -15.35 -5.43
C ALA A 124 -52.61 -16.34 -6.54
N ASN A 125 -51.73 -17.18 -7.07
CA ASN A 125 -51.97 -18.08 -8.20
C ASN A 125 -51.39 -19.50 -8.01
N PRO A 126 -51.71 -20.23 -6.94
CA PRO A 126 -50.98 -21.42 -6.50
C PRO A 126 -51.01 -22.60 -7.50
N LYS A 127 -52.06 -22.68 -8.35
CA LYS A 127 -52.22 -23.71 -9.40
C LYS A 127 -51.43 -23.47 -10.66
N SER A 128 -50.91 -22.27 -10.84
CA SER A 128 -50.23 -21.87 -12.07
C SER A 128 -48.79 -22.41 -12.13
N THR A 129 -48.54 -23.30 -13.08
CA THR A 129 -47.17 -23.79 -13.33
C THR A 129 -46.25 -22.65 -13.83
N SER A 130 -46.76 -21.60 -14.48
CA SER A 130 -46.01 -20.47 -14.90
C SER A 130 -45.45 -19.64 -13.74
N TYR A 131 -46.26 -19.37 -12.70
CA TYR A 131 -45.80 -18.66 -11.51
C TYR A 131 -44.84 -19.52 -10.67
N ARG A 132 -45.06 -20.84 -10.63
CA ARG A 132 -44.11 -21.79 -10.00
C ARG A 132 -42.76 -21.80 -10.71
N SER A 133 -42.76 -21.77 -12.07
CA SER A 133 -41.53 -21.64 -12.85
C SER A 133 -40.86 -20.29 -12.61
N ALA A 134 -41.64 -19.20 -12.44
CA ALA A 134 -41.07 -17.88 -12.15
C ALA A 134 -40.33 -17.86 -10.80
N VAL A 135 -40.87 -18.50 -9.77
CA VAL A 135 -40.16 -18.63 -8.46
C VAL A 135 -38.85 -19.43 -8.61
N ILE A 136 -38.87 -20.53 -9.36
CA ILE A 136 -37.67 -21.33 -9.59
C ILE A 136 -36.63 -20.50 -10.38
N SER A 137 -37.08 -19.80 -11.42
CA SER A 137 -36.14 -18.94 -12.20
C SER A 137 -35.57 -17.78 -11.38
N ALA A 138 -36.38 -17.17 -10.51
CA ALA A 138 -35.88 -16.12 -9.61
C ALA A 138 -34.91 -16.69 -8.54
N GLY A 139 -35.17 -17.93 -8.10
CA GLY A 139 -34.23 -18.67 -7.20
C GLY A 139 -32.92 -19.02 -7.90
N ASP A 140 -32.95 -19.41 -9.18
CA ASP A 140 -31.74 -19.67 -9.98
C ASP A 140 -30.91 -18.40 -10.21
N GLU A 141 -31.60 -17.28 -10.52
CA GLU A 141 -30.97 -15.94 -10.65
C GLU A 141 -30.28 -15.53 -9.34
N LEU A 142 -30.97 -15.70 -8.20
CA LEU A 142 -30.38 -15.42 -6.88
C LEU A 142 -29.14 -16.26 -6.61
N CYS A 143 -29.19 -17.57 -6.92
CA CYS A 143 -28.01 -18.45 -6.82
C CYS A 143 -26.87 -17.96 -7.72
N SER A 144 -27.20 -17.50 -8.93
CA SER A 144 -26.23 -16.97 -9.90
C SER A 144 -25.53 -15.72 -9.38
N VAL A 145 -26.29 -14.78 -8.84
CA VAL A 145 -25.75 -13.52 -8.27
C VAL A 145 -24.83 -13.83 -7.10
N ILE A 146 -25.31 -14.61 -6.10
CA ILE A 146 -24.50 -14.97 -4.92
C ILE A 146 -23.20 -15.67 -5.33
N ASN A 147 -23.28 -16.63 -6.26
CA ASN A 147 -22.07 -17.37 -6.69
C ASN A 147 -21.11 -16.49 -7.50
N SER A 148 -21.62 -15.53 -8.29
CA SER A 148 -20.79 -14.58 -9.02
C SER A 148 -20.04 -13.67 -8.06
N GLU A 149 -20.73 -13.02 -7.12
CA GLU A 149 -20.13 -12.17 -6.09
C GLU A 149 -19.09 -12.94 -5.27
N TYR A 150 -19.43 -14.15 -4.83
CA TYR A 150 -18.51 -14.98 -4.05
C TYR A 150 -17.28 -15.41 -4.84
N SER A 151 -17.45 -15.75 -6.13
CA SER A 151 -16.33 -16.11 -7.01
C SER A 151 -15.41 -14.93 -7.29
N GLU A 152 -15.96 -13.72 -7.53
CA GLU A 152 -15.19 -12.52 -7.79
C GLU A 152 -14.41 -12.07 -6.54
N LEU A 153 -15.04 -12.13 -5.34
CA LEU A 153 -14.34 -11.89 -4.08
C LEU A 153 -13.21 -12.92 -3.85
N THR A 154 -13.43 -14.19 -4.24
CA THR A 154 -12.39 -15.21 -4.18
C THR A 154 -11.22 -14.85 -5.11
N ASP A 155 -11.51 -14.40 -6.33
CA ASP A 155 -10.48 -13.99 -7.29
C ASP A 155 -9.68 -12.77 -6.80
N GLN A 156 -10.34 -11.80 -6.16
CA GLN A 156 -9.67 -10.66 -5.52
C GLN A 156 -8.77 -11.11 -4.35
N ALA A 157 -9.25 -11.97 -3.47
CA ALA A 157 -8.43 -12.53 -2.38
C ALA A 157 -7.21 -13.29 -2.94
N GLU A 158 -7.41 -14.12 -3.98
CA GLU A 158 -6.33 -14.86 -4.64
C GLU A 158 -5.34 -13.94 -5.39
N ALA A 159 -5.77 -12.77 -5.85
CA ALA A 159 -4.89 -11.77 -6.47
C ALA A 159 -3.94 -11.14 -5.44
N ILE A 160 -4.36 -11.00 -4.19
CA ILE A 160 -3.51 -10.53 -3.09
C ILE A 160 -2.60 -11.65 -2.60
N PHE A 161 -3.20 -12.81 -2.28
CA PHE A 161 -2.46 -13.94 -1.71
C PHE A 161 -3.10 -15.26 -2.12
N LYS A 162 -2.30 -16.13 -2.71
CA LYS A 162 -2.71 -17.47 -3.13
C LYS A 162 -1.63 -18.50 -2.82
N VAL A 163 -2.04 -19.58 -2.20
CA VAL A 163 -1.19 -20.78 -2.02
C VAL A 163 -1.65 -21.85 -3.02
N ASP A 164 -0.75 -22.27 -3.90
CA ASP A 164 -1.00 -23.39 -4.80
C ASP A 164 -1.01 -24.70 -4.00
N SER A 165 -2.15 -25.37 -4.00
CA SER A 165 -2.36 -26.59 -3.22
C SER A 165 -1.50 -27.78 -3.64
N SER A 166 -0.95 -27.75 -4.85
CA SER A 166 -0.12 -28.84 -5.41
C SER A 166 1.36 -28.63 -5.21
N THR A 167 1.84 -27.38 -5.26
CA THR A 167 3.24 -27.01 -5.18
C THR A 167 3.62 -26.30 -3.88
N SER A 168 2.62 -25.86 -3.10
CA SER A 168 2.77 -24.96 -1.96
C SER A 168 3.45 -23.63 -2.33
N ALA A 169 3.49 -23.28 -3.61
CA ALA A 169 4.01 -22.00 -4.08
C ALA A 169 3.03 -20.87 -3.70
N ILE A 170 3.59 -19.76 -3.23
CA ILE A 170 2.84 -18.55 -2.89
C ILE A 170 2.96 -17.59 -4.06
N SER A 171 1.85 -16.93 -4.39
CA SER A 171 1.75 -15.92 -5.44
C SER A 171 0.74 -14.83 -5.05
N GLY A 172 0.71 -13.72 -5.80
CA GLY A 172 -0.16 -12.58 -5.57
C GLY A 172 0.63 -11.30 -5.38
N SER A 173 -0.08 -10.17 -5.20
CA SER A 173 0.53 -8.84 -5.03
C SER A 173 1.46 -8.79 -3.81
N LEU A 174 1.06 -9.42 -2.70
CA LEU A 174 1.86 -9.47 -1.48
C LEU A 174 3.23 -10.12 -1.69
N SER A 175 3.29 -11.23 -2.47
CA SER A 175 4.57 -11.88 -2.81
C SER A 175 5.46 -10.96 -3.65
N THR A 176 4.88 -10.27 -4.63
CA THR A 176 5.61 -9.33 -5.48
C THR A 176 6.16 -8.15 -4.67
N GLN A 177 5.35 -7.57 -3.79
CA GLN A 177 5.80 -6.47 -2.92
C GLN A 177 6.94 -6.90 -1.98
N VAL A 178 6.87 -8.10 -1.42
CA VAL A 178 7.96 -8.63 -0.57
C VAL A 178 9.25 -8.83 -1.38
N ASP A 179 9.16 -9.28 -2.61
CA ASP A 179 10.33 -9.39 -3.50
C ASP A 179 10.91 -7.99 -3.80
N ASP A 180 10.07 -6.99 -4.09
CA ASP A 180 10.49 -5.60 -4.32
C ASP A 180 11.19 -5.02 -3.07
N VAL A 181 10.65 -5.24 -1.87
CA VAL A 181 11.27 -4.84 -0.60
C VAL A 181 12.65 -5.48 -0.44
N ASN A 182 12.75 -6.78 -0.68
CA ASN A 182 14.02 -7.49 -0.57
C ASN A 182 15.07 -6.98 -1.57
N ASP A 183 14.64 -6.60 -2.77
CA ASP A 183 15.54 -6.04 -3.77
C ASP A 183 15.97 -4.61 -3.44
N LEU A 184 15.08 -3.79 -2.85
CA LEU A 184 15.44 -2.47 -2.31
C LEU A 184 16.45 -2.61 -1.16
N LEU A 185 16.24 -3.53 -0.23
CA LEU A 185 17.18 -3.79 0.88
C LEU A 185 18.56 -4.20 0.37
N LYS A 186 18.65 -5.07 -0.65
CA LYS A 186 19.94 -5.45 -1.27
C LYS A 186 20.64 -4.25 -1.91
N GLN A 187 19.90 -3.41 -2.63
CA GLN A 187 20.45 -2.20 -3.27
C GLN A 187 20.95 -1.20 -2.24
N ILE A 188 20.19 -0.95 -1.18
CA ILE A 188 20.58 -0.06 -0.07
C ILE A 188 21.84 -0.60 0.63
N ASN A 189 21.89 -1.91 0.92
CA ASN A 189 23.06 -2.55 1.51
C ASN A 189 24.32 -2.41 0.62
N SER A 190 24.15 -2.54 -0.70
CA SER A 190 25.25 -2.32 -1.66
C SER A 190 25.72 -0.87 -1.69
N LEU A 191 24.80 0.10 -1.63
CA LEU A 191 25.13 1.52 -1.56
C LEU A 191 25.82 1.88 -0.24
N ASN A 192 25.37 1.34 0.91
CA ASN A 192 26.06 1.50 2.19
C ASN A 192 27.54 1.12 2.07
N ASN A 193 27.83 -0.06 1.53
CA ASN A 193 29.20 -0.53 1.35
C ASN A 193 29.99 0.33 0.34
N SER A 194 29.33 0.84 -0.70
CA SER A 194 29.96 1.73 -1.67
C SER A 194 30.31 3.09 -1.06
N ILE A 195 29.41 3.66 -0.25
CA ILE A 195 29.62 4.89 0.49
C ILE A 195 30.81 4.75 1.44
N ALA A 196 30.83 3.74 2.27
CA ALA A 196 31.92 3.47 3.20
C ALA A 196 33.27 3.32 2.48
N SER A 197 33.29 2.66 1.31
CA SER A 197 34.51 2.51 0.50
C SER A 197 35.02 3.83 -0.09
N VAL A 198 34.12 4.74 -0.49
CA VAL A 198 34.48 6.03 -1.08
C VAL A 198 34.87 7.04 0.00
N GLU A 199 34.17 7.03 1.11
CA GLU A 199 34.40 7.99 2.21
C GLU A 199 35.72 7.71 2.92
N ASN A 200 36.10 6.51 3.20
CA ASN A 200 37.39 6.09 3.82
C ASN A 200 38.17 7.23 4.51
N GLY A 201 37.42 8.10 5.25
CA GLY A 201 37.89 9.28 5.97
C GLY A 201 37.61 10.63 5.30
N ASP A 202 36.92 10.69 4.17
CA ASP A 202 36.44 11.92 3.51
C ASP A 202 34.97 11.77 3.09
N ASP A 203 34.07 12.13 3.99
CA ASP A 203 32.60 12.15 3.81
C ASP A 203 32.13 13.30 2.92
N SER A 204 33.01 14.19 2.51
CA SER A 204 32.69 15.38 1.70
C SER A 204 32.95 15.20 0.20
N SER A 205 33.36 13.99 -0.23
CA SER A 205 33.60 13.73 -1.64
C SER A 205 32.28 13.82 -2.44
N GLN A 206 32.32 14.47 -3.62
CA GLN A 206 31.14 14.62 -4.47
C GLN A 206 30.49 13.27 -4.81
N GLN A 207 31.31 12.23 -5.00
CA GLN A 207 30.85 10.88 -5.28
C GLN A 207 30.10 10.25 -4.09
N ALA A 208 30.58 10.46 -2.86
CA ALA A 208 29.91 9.98 -1.66
C ALA A 208 28.53 10.66 -1.50
N LEU A 209 28.46 11.96 -1.72
CA LEU A 209 27.19 12.71 -1.66
C LEU A 209 26.18 12.23 -2.72
N ASP A 210 26.63 11.89 -3.95
CA ASP A 210 25.77 11.31 -4.98
C ASP A 210 25.22 9.93 -4.60
N LEU A 211 26.05 9.07 -4.00
CA LEU A 211 25.64 7.75 -3.52
C LEU A 211 24.65 7.86 -2.35
N ARG A 212 24.84 8.85 -1.47
CA ARG A 212 23.90 9.12 -0.37
C ARG A 212 22.53 9.57 -0.90
N ASP A 213 22.47 10.47 -1.90
CA ASP A 213 21.23 10.88 -2.55
C ASP A 213 20.50 9.66 -3.19
N GLN A 214 21.26 8.78 -3.88
CA GLN A 214 20.70 7.53 -4.44
C GLN A 214 20.15 6.61 -3.35
N ARG A 215 20.87 6.46 -2.22
CA ARG A 215 20.40 5.64 -1.09
C ARG A 215 19.13 6.22 -0.48
N ASP A 216 19.08 7.52 -0.26
CA ASP A 216 17.91 8.20 0.32
C ASP A 216 16.68 8.05 -0.58
N SER A 217 16.85 8.09 -1.92
CA SER A 217 15.78 7.78 -2.88
C SER A 217 15.25 6.33 -2.75
N LEU A 218 16.12 5.34 -2.52
CA LEU A 218 15.71 3.95 -2.29
C LEU A 218 15.02 3.78 -0.93
N VAL A 219 15.49 4.48 0.10
CA VAL A 219 14.88 4.51 1.43
C VAL A 219 13.47 5.11 1.37
N LYS A 220 13.28 6.21 0.63
CA LYS A 220 11.97 6.80 0.38
C LYS A 220 11.01 5.82 -0.30
N LYS A 221 11.49 5.04 -1.28
CA LYS A 221 10.70 3.98 -1.93
C LYS A 221 10.36 2.85 -0.97
N LEU A 222 11.32 2.44 -0.14
CA LEU A 222 11.12 1.38 0.86
C LEU A 222 10.06 1.77 1.88
N ALA A 223 10.01 3.04 2.30
CA ALA A 223 9.02 3.56 3.25
C ALA A 223 7.56 3.35 2.80
N ALA A 224 7.29 3.27 1.50
CA ALA A 224 5.93 3.01 1.00
C ALA A 224 5.40 1.61 1.34
N TYR A 225 6.29 0.64 1.57
CA TYR A 225 5.90 -0.75 1.82
C TYR A 225 5.61 -1.07 3.28
N GLY A 226 6.15 -0.30 4.25
CA GLY A 226 5.96 -0.62 5.66
C GLY A 226 6.59 0.39 6.62
N ASP A 227 6.45 0.12 7.91
CA ASP A 227 7.02 0.94 8.99
C ASP A 227 8.50 0.56 9.20
N PHE A 228 9.37 1.16 8.39
CA PHE A 228 10.82 0.98 8.48
C PHE A 228 11.45 2.13 9.26
N SER A 229 12.35 1.79 10.17
CA SER A 229 13.18 2.75 10.90
C SER A 229 14.58 2.78 10.29
N PHE A 230 15.11 3.98 10.13
CA PHE A 230 16.42 4.25 9.51
C PHE A 230 17.29 4.99 10.51
N ASN A 231 18.48 4.47 10.76
CA ASN A 231 19.48 5.09 11.64
C ASN A 231 20.79 5.22 10.87
N GLU A 232 21.36 6.42 10.79
CA GLU A 232 22.68 6.64 10.25
C GLU A 232 23.72 6.42 11.36
N GLU A 233 24.60 5.46 11.15
CA GLU A 233 25.69 5.11 12.05
C GLU A 233 26.87 6.10 11.90
N ASP A 234 27.79 6.12 12.87
CA ASP A 234 28.95 7.02 12.86
C ASP A 234 29.87 6.85 11.63
N ASN A 235 29.76 5.71 10.95
CA ASN A 235 30.51 5.38 9.74
C ASN A 235 29.77 5.79 8.44
N GLY A 236 28.64 6.52 8.54
CA GLY A 236 27.83 6.98 7.42
C GLY A 236 26.95 5.92 6.77
N GLN A 237 26.95 4.68 7.25
CA GLN A 237 26.08 3.60 6.78
C GLN A 237 24.70 3.68 7.46
N TYR A 238 23.65 3.17 6.80
CA TYR A 238 22.34 3.03 7.41
C TYR A 238 22.12 1.65 8.01
N SER A 239 21.70 1.62 9.26
CA SER A 239 21.02 0.47 9.85
C SER A 239 19.51 0.62 9.59
N ILE A 240 18.89 -0.46 9.11
CA ILE A 240 17.46 -0.49 8.79
C ILE A 240 16.79 -1.58 9.61
N SER A 241 15.69 -1.23 10.26
CA SER A 241 14.84 -2.20 10.96
C SER A 241 13.37 -2.01 10.56
N ILE A 242 12.58 -3.07 10.70
CA ILE A 242 11.13 -3.04 10.51
C ILE A 242 10.43 -3.16 11.85
N SER A 243 9.32 -2.42 12.01
CA SER A 243 8.48 -2.51 13.20
C SER A 243 7.83 -3.89 13.31
N ASN A 244 7.83 -4.46 14.53
CA ASN A 244 7.19 -5.74 14.85
C ASN A 244 6.38 -5.58 16.14
N GLY A 245 5.18 -5.03 16.01
CA GLY A 245 4.34 -4.67 17.15
C GLY A 245 5.01 -3.68 18.09
N SER A 246 5.42 -4.13 19.28
CA SER A 246 6.13 -3.28 20.26
C SER A 246 7.66 -3.37 20.20
N SER A 247 8.21 -4.14 19.29
CA SER A 247 9.64 -4.34 19.02
C SER A 247 10.00 -3.92 17.60
N SER A 248 11.29 -4.00 17.25
CA SER A 248 11.77 -3.83 15.89
C SER A 248 12.77 -4.94 15.56
N GLU A 249 12.78 -5.35 14.30
CA GLU A 249 13.67 -6.41 13.80
C GLU A 249 14.66 -5.83 12.79
N THR A 250 15.95 -6.10 12.99
CA THR A 250 17.00 -5.58 12.11
C THR A 250 17.02 -6.32 10.78
N LEU A 251 16.97 -5.55 9.69
CA LEU A 251 17.08 -6.03 8.31
C LEU A 251 18.48 -5.77 7.75
N ILE A 252 19.00 -4.56 7.93
CA ILE A 252 20.36 -4.17 7.56
C ILE A 252 21.08 -3.67 8.82
N ASP A 253 22.25 -4.20 9.08
CA ASP A 253 23.15 -3.72 10.13
C ASP A 253 24.33 -2.98 9.48
N GLY A 254 24.37 -1.67 9.68
CA GLY A 254 25.42 -0.77 9.21
C GLY A 254 26.47 -0.43 10.28
N SER A 255 26.39 -1.00 11.48
CA SER A 255 27.26 -0.63 12.60
C SER A 255 28.72 -1.11 12.47
N GLY A 256 29.00 -2.07 11.57
CA GLY A 256 30.33 -2.61 11.32
C GLY A 256 31.10 -1.89 10.20
N ASP A 257 32.34 -2.37 9.93
CA ASP A 257 33.15 -1.86 8.80
C ASP A 257 32.49 -2.10 7.44
N THR A 258 31.60 -3.08 7.35
CA THR A 258 30.78 -3.39 6.18
C THR A 258 29.33 -3.57 6.60
N SER A 259 28.40 -3.00 5.85
CA SER A 259 26.97 -3.19 6.03
C SER A 259 26.55 -4.61 5.66
N VAL A 260 25.71 -5.23 6.48
CA VAL A 260 25.27 -6.62 6.32
C VAL A 260 23.74 -6.69 6.25
N LEU A 261 23.22 -7.31 5.20
CA LEU A 261 21.81 -7.69 5.13
C LEU A 261 21.60 -8.91 6.05
N GLN A 262 20.98 -8.69 7.21
CA GLN A 262 20.77 -9.72 8.24
C GLN A 262 19.52 -10.56 7.98
N ASN A 263 18.43 -9.91 7.60
CA ASN A 263 17.15 -10.56 7.35
C ASN A 263 16.51 -10.06 6.05
N THR A 264 15.75 -10.93 5.41
CA THR A 264 14.86 -10.63 4.30
C THR A 264 13.43 -10.98 4.70
N LEU A 265 12.45 -10.37 4.07
CA LEU A 265 11.04 -10.69 4.26
C LEU A 265 10.68 -11.92 3.43
N VAL A 266 9.75 -12.72 3.96
CA VAL A 266 9.20 -13.91 3.30
C VAL A 266 7.70 -13.95 3.52
N VAL A 267 6.92 -14.18 2.47
CA VAL A 267 5.47 -14.42 2.60
C VAL A 267 5.24 -15.88 2.95
N ALA A 268 4.43 -16.14 3.96
CA ALA A 268 4.03 -17.45 4.41
C ALA A 268 2.50 -17.52 4.54
N ALA A 269 1.98 -18.71 4.77
CA ALA A 269 0.61 -18.92 5.20
C ALA A 269 0.61 -19.29 6.69
N ASP A 270 -0.30 -18.70 7.46
CA ASP A 270 -0.55 -19.12 8.83
C ASP A 270 -1.21 -20.52 8.90
N GLY A 271 -1.44 -21.03 10.13
CA GLY A 271 -2.11 -22.33 10.33
C GLY A 271 -3.55 -22.40 9.80
N SER A 272 -4.16 -21.27 9.46
CA SER A 272 -5.51 -21.14 8.89
C SER A 272 -5.48 -20.86 7.37
N GLY A 273 -4.31 -20.68 6.79
CA GLY A 273 -4.13 -20.40 5.36
C GLY A 273 -4.24 -18.91 5.00
N ASN A 274 -4.17 -17.99 5.98
CA ASN A 274 -4.12 -16.55 5.72
C ASN A 274 -2.68 -16.08 5.48
N PRO A 275 -2.47 -14.93 4.79
CA PRO A 275 -1.16 -14.38 4.56
C PRO A 275 -0.48 -13.97 5.87
N GLU A 276 0.80 -14.31 5.97
CA GLU A 276 1.67 -13.95 7.07
C GLU A 276 3.01 -13.50 6.50
N ILE A 277 3.59 -12.43 7.01
CA ILE A 277 4.93 -12.00 6.66
C ILE A 277 5.89 -12.43 7.75
N THR A 278 6.94 -13.14 7.35
CA THR A 278 7.98 -13.62 8.26
C THR A 278 9.34 -13.11 7.82
N LEU A 279 10.31 -13.14 8.71
CA LEU A 279 11.71 -12.93 8.36
C LEU A 279 12.38 -14.24 7.95
N SER A 280 13.47 -14.14 7.20
CA SER A 280 14.31 -15.28 6.86
C SER A 280 14.87 -16.03 8.08
N SER A 281 14.90 -15.37 9.25
CA SER A 281 15.19 -15.99 10.56
C SER A 281 14.07 -16.87 11.10
N GLY A 282 12.86 -16.79 10.51
CA GLY A 282 11.65 -17.47 10.97
C GLY A 282 10.79 -16.67 11.96
N THR A 283 11.14 -15.42 12.24
CA THR A 283 10.35 -14.54 13.10
C THR A 283 9.12 -14.07 12.33
N VAL A 284 7.93 -14.26 12.89
CA VAL A 284 6.67 -13.70 12.36
C VAL A 284 6.63 -12.21 12.65
N LEU A 285 6.31 -11.41 11.64
CA LEU A 285 6.11 -9.98 11.78
C LEU A 285 4.65 -9.66 12.08
N THR A 286 4.43 -8.96 13.17
CA THR A 286 3.15 -8.29 13.45
C THR A 286 3.24 -6.88 12.86
N LEU A 287 2.75 -6.72 11.64
CA LEU A 287 2.74 -5.41 11.00
C LEU A 287 1.86 -4.46 11.81
N THR A 288 2.32 -3.24 11.97
CA THR A 288 1.48 -2.18 12.54
C THR A 288 0.40 -1.84 11.52
N SER A 289 -0.87 -1.89 11.94
CA SER A 289 -1.98 -1.42 11.12
C SER A 289 -1.75 0.03 10.70
N GLU A 290 -2.21 0.37 9.51
CA GLU A 290 -2.12 1.71 8.93
C GLU A 290 -0.71 2.13 8.49
N SER A 291 0.21 1.19 8.25
CA SER A 291 1.57 1.51 7.86
C SER A 291 2.10 0.67 6.71
N GLY A 292 2.14 1.28 5.53
CA GLY A 292 2.69 0.70 4.30
C GLY A 292 1.75 -0.25 3.55
N SER A 293 2.04 -0.44 2.27
CA SER A 293 1.20 -1.24 1.38
C SER A 293 1.18 -2.74 1.72
N LEU A 294 2.20 -3.27 2.38
CA LEU A 294 2.23 -4.66 2.86
C LEU A 294 1.13 -4.92 3.90
N ALA A 295 0.97 -4.01 4.87
CA ALA A 295 -0.08 -4.11 5.87
C ALA A 295 -1.46 -3.94 5.22
N ALA A 296 -1.60 -3.02 4.26
CA ALA A 296 -2.84 -2.83 3.51
C ALA A 296 -3.29 -4.09 2.76
N ASP A 297 -2.37 -4.83 2.13
CA ASP A 297 -2.70 -6.08 1.45
C ASP A 297 -3.16 -7.16 2.43
N VAL A 298 -2.50 -7.30 3.60
CA VAL A 298 -2.91 -8.27 4.63
C VAL A 298 -4.28 -7.92 5.21
N ASP A 299 -4.53 -6.65 5.53
CA ASP A 299 -5.81 -6.19 6.08
C ASP A 299 -6.92 -6.28 5.03
N SER A 300 -6.64 -5.95 3.76
CA SER A 300 -7.60 -6.09 2.66
C SER A 300 -7.95 -7.55 2.40
N TYR A 301 -6.99 -8.45 2.42
CA TYR A 301 -7.26 -9.89 2.32
C TYR A 301 -8.21 -10.37 3.41
N THR A 302 -7.96 -9.95 4.65
CA THR A 302 -8.82 -10.29 5.80
C THR A 302 -10.23 -9.73 5.61
N TYR A 303 -10.34 -8.46 5.20
CA TYR A 303 -11.63 -7.81 4.92
C TYR A 303 -12.42 -8.54 3.82
N ILE A 304 -11.77 -8.93 2.72
CA ILE A 304 -12.41 -9.71 1.64
C ILE A 304 -12.90 -11.06 2.18
N LYS A 305 -12.12 -11.76 3.00
CA LYS A 305 -12.50 -13.05 3.60
C LYS A 305 -13.67 -12.91 4.58
N ASP A 306 -13.73 -11.81 5.33
CA ASP A 306 -14.85 -11.52 6.22
C ASP A 306 -16.13 -11.23 5.40
N THR A 307 -16.02 -10.44 4.33
CA THR A 307 -17.13 -10.17 3.39
C THR A 307 -17.63 -11.46 2.73
N MET A 308 -16.72 -12.34 2.30
CA MET A 308 -17.08 -13.67 1.78
C MET A 308 -17.82 -14.52 2.83
N THR A 309 -17.39 -14.43 4.09
CA THR A 309 -18.03 -15.14 5.21
C THR A 309 -19.44 -14.61 5.46
N ASP A 310 -19.64 -13.31 5.39
CA ASP A 310 -20.96 -12.69 5.52
C ASP A 310 -21.91 -13.11 4.38
N LEU A 311 -21.40 -13.13 3.13
CA LEU A 311 -22.18 -13.59 1.98
C LEU A 311 -22.53 -15.08 2.09
N TYR A 312 -21.61 -15.93 2.56
CA TYR A 312 -21.87 -17.35 2.82
C TYR A 312 -22.92 -17.55 3.94
N ASN A 313 -22.80 -16.80 5.03
CA ASN A 313 -23.75 -16.84 6.14
C ASN A 313 -25.15 -16.41 5.68
N TYR A 314 -25.21 -15.36 4.83
CA TYR A 314 -26.45 -14.93 4.21
C TYR A 314 -27.07 -16.04 3.36
N ALA A 315 -26.30 -16.63 2.42
CA ALA A 315 -26.77 -17.72 1.55
C ALA A 315 -27.29 -18.91 2.35
N SER A 316 -26.56 -19.29 3.42
CA SER A 316 -26.96 -20.41 4.31
C SER A 316 -28.23 -20.08 5.09
N ALA A 317 -28.37 -18.89 5.65
CA ALA A 317 -29.57 -18.47 6.38
C ALA A 317 -30.78 -18.39 5.46
N PHE A 318 -30.62 -17.85 4.27
CA PHE A 318 -31.66 -17.73 3.24
C PHE A 318 -32.13 -19.13 2.80
N ALA A 319 -31.18 -19.99 2.44
CA ALA A 319 -31.51 -21.39 2.06
C ALA A 319 -32.22 -22.13 3.16
N THR A 320 -31.76 -22.00 4.41
CA THR A 320 -32.39 -22.67 5.57
C THR A 320 -33.85 -22.23 5.74
N ALA A 321 -34.11 -20.91 5.69
CA ALA A 321 -35.45 -20.34 5.86
C ALA A 321 -36.46 -20.87 4.81
N ILE A 322 -36.00 -20.98 3.57
CA ILE A 322 -36.86 -21.50 2.48
C ILE A 322 -36.95 -23.02 2.51
N ASN A 323 -35.88 -23.76 2.79
CA ASN A 323 -35.83 -25.21 2.86
C ASN A 323 -36.72 -25.78 3.99
N ASP A 324 -36.74 -25.09 5.14
CA ASP A 324 -37.60 -25.53 6.29
C ASP A 324 -39.07 -25.52 5.90
N LEU A 325 -39.48 -24.61 5.01
CA LEU A 325 -40.87 -24.54 4.51
C LEU A 325 -41.09 -25.44 3.32
N GLN A 326 -40.13 -25.58 2.38
CA GLN A 326 -40.21 -26.54 1.28
C GLN A 326 -40.28 -27.95 1.78
N GLY A 327 -39.48 -28.33 2.77
CA GLY A 327 -39.39 -29.68 3.34
C GLY A 327 -40.28 -29.94 4.57
N SER A 328 -41.20 -29.03 4.88
CA SER A 328 -42.12 -29.19 6.02
C SER A 328 -43.00 -30.42 5.89
N THR A 329 -43.33 -31.05 7.02
CA THR A 329 -44.27 -32.20 7.08
C THR A 329 -45.69 -31.84 6.68
N THR A 330 -46.01 -30.52 6.70
CA THR A 330 -47.33 -29.99 6.31
C THR A 330 -47.29 -29.32 4.93
N ALA A 331 -46.21 -29.48 4.16
CA ALA A 331 -46.05 -28.89 2.85
C ALA A 331 -46.35 -29.89 1.73
N TYR A 332 -47.07 -29.43 0.71
CA TYR A 332 -47.54 -30.26 -0.40
C TYR A 332 -47.28 -29.60 -1.75
N ASP A 333 -46.93 -30.45 -2.73
CA ASP A 333 -46.71 -30.07 -4.12
C ASP A 333 -48.03 -29.82 -4.90
N LEU A 334 -47.95 -29.52 -6.20
CA LEU A 334 -49.13 -29.25 -7.03
C LEU A 334 -50.05 -30.48 -7.15
N ASP A 335 -49.52 -31.69 -7.02
CA ASP A 335 -50.22 -32.94 -7.14
C ASP A 335 -50.75 -33.49 -5.79
N GLY A 336 -50.57 -32.72 -4.70
CA GLY A 336 -50.95 -33.08 -3.34
C GLY A 336 -50.02 -34.08 -2.68
N ASN A 337 -48.81 -34.29 -3.21
CA ASN A 337 -47.81 -35.12 -2.58
C ASN A 337 -47.07 -34.33 -1.50
N SER A 338 -46.73 -34.98 -0.37
CA SER A 338 -45.89 -34.35 0.65
C SER A 338 -44.48 -34.11 0.12
N THR A 339 -43.97 -32.90 0.41
CA THR A 339 -42.61 -32.51 0.09
C THR A 339 -41.67 -32.67 1.29
N SER A 340 -42.12 -33.33 2.34
CA SER A 340 -41.36 -33.51 3.58
C SER A 340 -39.94 -34.03 3.33
N GLY A 341 -38.94 -33.30 3.85
CA GLY A 341 -37.52 -33.62 3.71
C GLY A 341 -36.89 -33.27 2.35
N SER A 342 -37.63 -32.54 1.46
CA SER A 342 -37.06 -31.99 0.25
C SER A 342 -36.46 -30.56 0.52
N SER A 343 -35.56 -30.13 -0.33
CA SER A 343 -34.98 -28.81 -0.28
C SER A 343 -35.35 -27.99 -1.52
N PHE A 344 -35.29 -26.68 -1.44
CA PHE A 344 -35.33 -25.76 -2.57
C PHE A 344 -33.92 -25.40 -3.03
N PHE A 345 -33.02 -25.16 -2.08
CA PHE A 345 -31.64 -24.82 -2.29
C PHE A 345 -30.70 -25.85 -1.68
N ASP A 346 -29.57 -26.09 -2.36
CA ASP A 346 -28.40 -26.78 -1.81
C ASP A 346 -27.32 -25.78 -1.47
N VAL A 347 -26.73 -25.88 -0.27
CA VAL A 347 -25.61 -25.05 0.16
C VAL A 347 -24.35 -25.90 0.23
N ALA A 348 -23.33 -25.55 -0.54
CA ALA A 348 -22.03 -26.20 -0.52
C ALA A 348 -21.14 -25.62 0.61
N SER A 349 -19.94 -26.16 0.78
CA SER A 349 -18.99 -25.59 1.74
C SER A 349 -18.45 -24.22 1.26
N SER A 350 -18.04 -23.37 2.20
CA SER A 350 -17.41 -22.07 1.93
C SER A 350 -16.08 -22.15 1.14
N SER A 351 -15.52 -23.34 0.96
CA SER A 351 -14.35 -23.55 0.09
C SER A 351 -14.71 -23.70 -1.39
N SER A 352 -16.00 -23.79 -1.72
CA SER A 352 -16.49 -23.88 -3.11
C SER A 352 -16.70 -22.49 -3.70
N ARG A 353 -16.41 -22.31 -5.00
CA ARG A 353 -16.78 -21.07 -5.73
C ARG A 353 -18.28 -20.96 -6.02
N LYS A 354 -18.99 -22.08 -5.94
CA LYS A 354 -20.45 -22.15 -6.01
C LYS A 354 -20.95 -22.59 -4.65
N ILE A 355 -21.39 -21.65 -3.86
CA ILE A 355 -21.81 -21.88 -2.46
C ILE A 355 -23.31 -22.21 -2.33
N ILE A 356 -24.13 -21.85 -3.34
CA ILE A 356 -25.55 -22.12 -3.33
C ILE A 356 -26.04 -22.50 -4.73
N THR A 357 -26.93 -23.47 -4.83
CA THR A 357 -27.58 -23.91 -6.08
C THR A 357 -29.02 -24.31 -5.82
N LEU A 358 -29.84 -24.41 -6.86
CA LEU A 358 -31.14 -25.06 -6.72
C LEU A 358 -30.97 -26.55 -6.43
N ASP A 359 -31.81 -27.09 -5.53
CA ASP A 359 -31.87 -28.53 -5.31
C ASP A 359 -32.50 -29.21 -6.53
N SER A 360 -31.95 -30.37 -6.90
CA SER A 360 -32.43 -31.19 -8.03
C SER A 360 -33.88 -31.63 -7.91
N TYR A 361 -34.48 -31.57 -6.74
CA TYR A 361 -35.88 -31.88 -6.50
C TYR A 361 -36.80 -30.85 -7.18
N VAL A 362 -36.47 -29.56 -7.13
CA VAL A 362 -37.30 -28.48 -7.69
C VAL A 362 -36.78 -28.01 -9.06
N ASP A 363 -35.45 -28.16 -9.34
CA ASP A 363 -34.87 -27.74 -10.59
C ASP A 363 -35.53 -28.43 -11.80
N GLY A 364 -36.03 -27.61 -12.74
CA GLY A 364 -36.80 -28.09 -13.88
C GLY A 364 -38.18 -28.75 -13.57
N ASN A 365 -38.60 -28.77 -12.31
CA ASN A 365 -39.80 -29.42 -11.87
C ASN A 365 -40.77 -28.51 -11.08
N PRO A 366 -41.39 -27.50 -11.72
CA PRO A 366 -42.20 -26.49 -11.04
C PRO A 366 -43.43 -27.10 -10.27
N ARG A 367 -43.86 -28.30 -10.63
CA ARG A 367 -44.93 -29.02 -9.91
C ARG A 367 -44.51 -29.47 -8.51
N LYS A 368 -43.21 -29.67 -8.28
CA LYS A 368 -42.60 -30.12 -7.03
C LYS A 368 -42.43 -29.01 -5.97
N LEU A 369 -42.59 -27.76 -6.36
CA LEU A 369 -42.52 -26.65 -5.40
C LEU A 369 -43.67 -26.76 -4.41
N ALA A 370 -43.38 -26.69 -3.13
CA ALA A 370 -44.34 -26.77 -2.03
C ALA A 370 -45.05 -25.41 -1.85
N VAL A 371 -46.30 -25.34 -2.31
CA VAL A 371 -47.07 -24.08 -2.28
C VAL A 371 -48.25 -24.16 -1.30
N SER A 372 -48.75 -25.35 -1.06
CA SER A 372 -49.92 -25.61 -0.21
C SER A 372 -49.51 -26.22 1.13
N GLN A 373 -50.29 -25.93 2.17
CA GLN A 373 -50.27 -26.67 3.45
C GLN A 373 -51.40 -27.69 3.53
N SER A 374 -52.14 -27.93 2.45
CA SER A 374 -53.24 -28.87 2.35
C SER A 374 -52.99 -29.90 1.25
N ALA A 375 -53.06 -31.21 1.59
CA ALA A 375 -52.93 -32.31 0.63
C ALA A 375 -54.08 -32.37 -0.41
N THR A 376 -55.20 -31.76 -0.12
CA THR A 376 -56.42 -31.87 -0.94
C THR A 376 -56.83 -30.60 -1.64
N ASP A 377 -56.18 -29.46 -1.31
CA ASP A 377 -56.46 -28.18 -1.94
C ASP A 377 -55.21 -27.61 -2.62
N SER A 378 -55.08 -27.90 -3.91
CA SER A 378 -54.00 -27.34 -4.73
C SER A 378 -54.14 -25.83 -5.01
N GLY A 379 -55.25 -25.21 -4.57
CA GLY A 379 -55.50 -23.79 -4.63
C GLY A 379 -55.09 -23.03 -3.37
N ASP A 380 -54.59 -23.74 -2.37
CA ASP A 380 -54.04 -23.18 -1.15
C ASP A 380 -52.62 -22.65 -1.42
N GLY A 381 -52.38 -21.35 -1.16
CA GLY A 381 -51.10 -20.65 -1.31
C GLY A 381 -50.35 -20.45 0.00
N SER A 382 -50.84 -20.99 1.09
CA SER A 382 -50.37 -20.67 2.45
C SER A 382 -48.90 -21.01 2.70
N ASN A 383 -48.32 -21.98 2.00
CA ASN A 383 -46.90 -22.30 2.14
C ASN A 383 -46.02 -21.31 1.36
N ALA A 384 -46.51 -20.81 0.20
CA ALA A 384 -45.82 -19.72 -0.52
C ALA A 384 -45.87 -18.40 0.28
N GLU A 385 -47.02 -18.11 0.94
CA GLU A 385 -47.15 -16.99 1.88
C GLU A 385 -46.14 -17.13 3.03
N ALA A 386 -46.02 -18.29 3.63
CA ALA A 386 -45.09 -18.57 4.72
C ALA A 386 -43.61 -18.37 4.26
N MET A 387 -43.27 -18.80 3.03
CA MET A 387 -41.93 -18.52 2.44
C MET A 387 -41.69 -17.03 2.27
N TRP A 388 -42.68 -16.31 1.78
CA TRP A 388 -42.59 -14.86 1.64
C TRP A 388 -42.47 -14.15 3.00
N GLU A 389 -43.25 -14.57 3.99
CA GLU A 389 -43.16 -14.07 5.38
C GLU A 389 -41.81 -14.35 6.01
N ALA A 390 -41.19 -15.51 5.74
CA ALA A 390 -39.90 -15.90 6.28
C ALA A 390 -38.79 -14.91 5.85
N LEU A 391 -38.84 -14.37 4.63
CA LEU A 391 -37.88 -13.34 4.14
C LEU A 391 -38.02 -12.02 4.89
N ASN A 392 -39.26 -11.67 5.31
CA ASN A 392 -39.55 -10.42 5.99
C ASN A 392 -39.47 -10.52 7.53
N ASN A 393 -39.65 -11.69 8.11
CA ASN A 393 -39.77 -11.87 9.55
C ASN A 393 -38.59 -12.63 10.17
N THR A 394 -37.80 -13.39 9.38
CA THR A 394 -36.67 -14.14 9.91
C THR A 394 -35.51 -13.19 10.26
N VAL A 395 -35.16 -13.14 11.53
CA VAL A 395 -34.09 -12.31 12.04
C VAL A 395 -32.75 -13.05 11.88
N SER A 396 -31.85 -12.48 11.12
CA SER A 396 -30.47 -12.98 11.03
C SER A 396 -29.76 -12.87 12.39
N ALA A 397 -29.11 -13.94 12.82
CA ALA A 397 -28.32 -13.93 14.04
C ALA A 397 -27.10 -12.98 13.97
N THR A 398 -26.59 -12.74 12.77
CA THR A 398 -25.42 -11.87 12.53
C THR A 398 -25.76 -10.40 12.64
N TYR A 399 -26.83 -9.93 11.95
CA TYR A 399 -27.15 -8.50 11.89
C TYR A 399 -28.44 -8.10 12.62
N ASN A 400 -29.11 -9.04 13.27
CA ASN A 400 -30.38 -8.82 13.98
C ASN A 400 -31.43 -8.11 13.10
N THR A 401 -31.58 -8.53 11.85
CA THR A 401 -32.45 -7.96 10.84
C THR A 401 -33.16 -9.03 10.00
N THR A 402 -34.07 -8.63 9.13
CA THR A 402 -34.75 -9.55 8.19
C THR A 402 -33.80 -9.95 7.07
N LEU A 403 -34.08 -11.08 6.38
CA LEU A 403 -33.25 -11.56 5.27
C LEU A 403 -33.21 -10.57 4.11
N LEU A 404 -34.33 -9.90 3.80
CA LEU A 404 -34.39 -8.82 2.80
C LEU A 404 -33.44 -7.64 3.14
N LYS A 405 -33.45 -7.20 4.40
CA LYS A 405 -32.58 -6.10 4.83
C LYS A 405 -31.12 -6.52 5.01
N TYR A 406 -30.87 -7.79 5.30
CA TYR A 406 -29.51 -8.31 5.44
C TYR A 406 -28.74 -8.21 4.11
N ALA A 407 -29.39 -8.53 2.98
CA ALA A 407 -28.80 -8.37 1.66
C ALA A 407 -28.31 -6.93 1.40
N ASP A 408 -29.16 -5.94 1.73
CA ASP A 408 -28.81 -4.51 1.60
C ASP A 408 -27.75 -4.06 2.62
N GLN A 409 -27.78 -4.65 3.82
CA GLN A 409 -26.84 -4.31 4.90
C GLN A 409 -25.39 -4.66 4.55
N ILE A 410 -25.14 -5.75 3.81
CA ILE A 410 -23.77 -6.14 3.38
C ILE A 410 -23.17 -5.02 2.54
N LEU A 411 -23.83 -4.57 1.48
CA LEU A 411 -23.34 -3.46 0.65
C LEU A 411 -23.25 -2.15 1.43
N THR A 412 -24.23 -1.85 2.30
CA THR A 412 -24.23 -0.62 3.09
C THR A 412 -23.02 -0.54 4.01
N ASN A 413 -22.64 -1.64 4.68
CA ASN A 413 -21.46 -1.70 5.53
C ASN A 413 -20.19 -1.46 4.72
N VAL A 414 -20.02 -2.18 3.60
CA VAL A 414 -18.86 -2.01 2.71
C VAL A 414 -18.78 -0.58 2.18
N SER A 415 -19.92 0.01 1.77
CA SER A 415 -19.95 1.40 1.27
C SER A 415 -19.54 2.42 2.34
N GLN A 416 -19.91 2.19 3.60
CA GLN A 416 -19.49 3.04 4.73
C GLN A 416 -17.98 2.93 4.97
N ASP A 417 -17.43 1.70 4.90
CA ASP A 417 -16.00 1.45 5.10
C ASP A 417 -15.18 2.06 3.94
N VAL A 418 -15.65 1.93 2.69
CA VAL A 418 -15.05 2.57 1.50
C VAL A 418 -15.01 4.09 1.67
N SER A 419 -16.13 4.72 2.06
CA SER A 419 -16.19 6.17 2.26
C SER A 419 -15.24 6.65 3.36
N THR A 420 -15.07 5.83 4.42
CA THR A 420 -14.12 6.11 5.49
C THR A 420 -12.68 5.98 5.00
N ALA A 421 -12.37 4.90 4.25
CA ALA A 421 -11.05 4.69 3.68
C ALA A 421 -10.67 5.77 2.66
N GLU A 422 -11.63 6.24 1.82
CA GLU A 422 -11.46 7.36 0.90
C GLU A 422 -11.06 8.63 1.62
N SER A 423 -11.82 9.01 2.65
CA SER A 423 -11.52 10.20 3.46
C SER A 423 -10.14 10.13 4.13
N ASN A 424 -9.76 8.94 4.60
CA ASN A 424 -8.44 8.72 5.19
C ASN A 424 -7.32 8.82 4.14
N ALA A 425 -7.52 8.25 2.95
CA ALA A 425 -6.55 8.34 1.84
C ALA A 425 -6.34 9.79 1.39
N GLU A 426 -7.41 10.59 1.25
CA GLU A 426 -7.31 12.02 0.93
C GLU A 426 -6.55 12.81 2.01
N ASN A 427 -6.83 12.53 3.29
CA ASN A 427 -6.17 13.19 4.41
C ASN A 427 -4.67 12.85 4.46
N THR A 428 -4.30 11.58 4.33
CA THR A 428 -2.89 11.14 4.36
C THR A 428 -2.13 11.62 3.12
N ALA A 429 -2.75 11.67 1.93
CA ALA A 429 -2.15 12.27 0.74
C ALA A 429 -1.84 13.76 0.95
N SER A 430 -2.72 14.50 1.60
CA SER A 430 -2.50 15.92 1.93
C SER A 430 -1.35 16.09 2.92
N ILE A 431 -1.24 15.21 3.92
CA ILE A 431 -0.14 15.22 4.90
C ILE A 431 1.19 14.88 4.21
N GLN A 432 1.23 13.88 3.35
CA GLN A 432 2.42 13.54 2.57
C GLN A 432 2.88 14.73 1.74
N SER A 433 1.97 15.35 0.97
CA SER A 433 2.28 16.53 0.16
C SER A 433 2.84 17.69 0.99
N MET A 434 2.32 17.92 2.19
CA MET A 434 2.83 18.94 3.11
C MET A 434 4.30 18.66 3.51
N PHE A 435 4.64 17.42 3.85
CA PHE A 435 6.02 17.06 4.19
C PHE A 435 6.94 17.07 2.97
N GLU A 436 6.47 16.69 1.79
CA GLU A 436 7.23 16.82 0.54
C GLU A 436 7.56 18.28 0.23
N ASP A 437 6.62 19.19 0.40
CA ASP A 437 6.82 20.63 0.24
C ASP A 437 7.81 21.18 1.28
N GLU A 438 7.75 20.70 2.53
CA GLU A 438 8.67 21.13 3.58
C GLU A 438 10.10 20.62 3.34
N VAL A 439 10.27 19.35 2.93
CA VAL A 439 11.57 18.79 2.51
C VAL A 439 12.11 19.58 1.31
N SER A 440 11.29 19.82 0.30
CA SER A 440 11.68 20.60 -0.89
C SER A 440 12.06 22.04 -0.55
N SER A 441 11.40 22.66 0.40
CA SER A 441 11.74 24.00 0.89
C SER A 441 13.07 24.05 1.64
N PHE A 442 13.41 22.97 2.36
CA PHE A 442 14.66 22.87 3.15
C PHE A 442 15.85 22.44 2.29
N SER A 443 15.70 21.42 1.46
CA SER A 443 16.77 20.73 0.73
C SER A 443 16.77 20.99 -0.77
N GLY A 444 15.73 21.63 -1.31
CA GLY A 444 15.58 21.84 -2.75
C GLY A 444 16.50 22.93 -3.29
N VAL A 445 16.76 22.89 -4.59
CA VAL A 445 17.61 23.86 -5.29
C VAL A 445 16.80 25.00 -5.85
N SER A 446 17.06 26.23 -5.40
CA SER A 446 16.53 27.46 -6.02
C SER A 446 17.44 27.92 -7.17
N THR A 447 16.97 27.76 -8.41
CA THR A 447 17.72 28.13 -9.61
C THR A 447 18.11 29.58 -9.60
N ASP A 448 17.28 30.51 -9.10
CA ASP A 448 17.57 31.94 -9.02
C ASP A 448 18.70 32.20 -8.04
N THR A 449 18.69 31.57 -6.87
CA THR A 449 19.76 31.72 -5.87
C THR A 449 21.07 31.14 -6.37
N GLU A 450 21.05 29.99 -7.03
CA GLU A 450 22.25 29.36 -7.58
C GLU A 450 22.83 30.16 -8.74
N LEU A 451 22.01 30.74 -9.62
CA LEU A 451 22.50 31.65 -10.69
C LEU A 451 23.17 32.89 -10.13
N VAL A 452 22.61 33.51 -9.08
CA VAL A 452 23.25 34.65 -8.40
C VAL A 452 24.57 34.23 -7.78
N SER A 453 24.61 33.08 -7.11
CA SER A 453 25.84 32.52 -6.52
C SER A 453 26.89 32.22 -7.58
N MET A 454 26.53 31.64 -8.71
CA MET A 454 27.41 31.40 -9.86
C MET A 454 28.03 32.68 -10.38
N LEU A 455 27.23 33.73 -10.58
CA LEU A 455 27.73 35.03 -11.03
C LEU A 455 28.71 35.67 -10.03
N ASN A 456 28.42 35.53 -8.72
CA ASN A 456 29.31 36.06 -7.69
C ASN A 456 30.65 35.29 -7.67
N TYR A 457 30.62 33.96 -7.75
CA TYR A 457 31.83 33.15 -7.79
C TYR A 457 32.62 33.35 -9.07
N GLN A 458 31.97 33.52 -10.24
CA GLN A 458 32.68 33.91 -11.48
C GLN A 458 33.40 35.24 -11.35
N ARG A 459 32.79 36.24 -10.72
CA ARG A 459 33.43 37.55 -10.46
C ARG A 459 34.59 37.40 -9.48
N ALA A 460 34.43 36.63 -8.42
CA ALA A 460 35.48 36.36 -7.44
C ALA A 460 36.68 35.64 -8.09
N TYR A 461 36.42 34.64 -8.93
CA TYR A 461 37.42 33.93 -9.70
C TYR A 461 38.23 34.91 -10.62
N GLN A 462 37.52 35.74 -11.37
CA GLN A 462 38.13 36.75 -12.25
C GLN A 462 38.99 37.78 -11.47
N ALA A 463 38.52 38.19 -10.29
CA ALA A 463 39.26 39.09 -9.42
C ALA A 463 40.56 38.47 -8.88
N ALA A 464 40.47 37.22 -8.38
CA ALA A 464 41.62 36.47 -7.91
C ALA A 464 42.64 36.19 -9.03
N ALA A 465 42.20 35.86 -10.24
CA ALA A 465 43.06 35.67 -11.40
C ALA A 465 43.81 36.96 -11.78
N LYS A 466 43.13 38.12 -11.72
CA LYS A 466 43.80 39.44 -11.95
C LYS A 466 44.86 39.73 -10.89
N VAL A 467 44.64 39.38 -9.63
CA VAL A 467 45.62 39.50 -8.54
C VAL A 467 46.85 38.66 -8.84
N VAL A 468 46.69 37.41 -9.27
CA VAL A 468 47.81 36.53 -9.67
C VAL A 468 48.60 37.13 -10.80
N THR A 469 47.94 37.63 -11.86
CA THR A 469 48.61 38.32 -13.00
C THR A 469 49.40 39.55 -12.54
N ALA A 470 48.81 40.39 -11.70
CA ALA A 470 49.51 41.59 -11.18
C ALA A 470 50.73 41.24 -10.31
N ILE A 471 50.65 40.16 -9.54
CA ILE A 471 51.78 39.66 -8.76
C ILE A 471 52.90 39.14 -9.70
N ASP A 472 52.53 38.42 -10.77
CA ASP A 472 53.49 37.90 -11.75
C ASP A 472 54.22 39.05 -12.47
N GLU A 473 53.50 40.09 -12.88
CA GLU A 473 54.06 41.30 -13.45
C GLU A 473 55.02 42.02 -12.47
N MET A 474 54.65 42.09 -11.18
CA MET A 474 55.55 42.65 -10.15
C MET A 474 56.81 41.81 -9.96
N LEU A 475 56.69 40.48 -9.95
CA LEU A 475 57.83 39.58 -9.86
C LEU A 475 58.74 39.68 -11.06
N GLN A 476 58.20 39.77 -12.27
CA GLN A 476 59.01 40.06 -13.49
C GLN A 476 59.77 41.38 -13.43
N THR A 477 59.13 42.43 -12.93
CA THR A 477 59.76 43.71 -12.76
C THR A 477 60.93 43.68 -11.79
N VAL A 478 60.76 42.94 -10.66
CA VAL A 478 61.82 42.74 -9.66
C VAL A 478 63.02 41.92 -10.18
N ILE A 479 62.72 40.90 -11.02
CA ILE A 479 63.75 40.02 -11.60
C ILE A 479 64.52 40.76 -12.68
N ASN A 480 63.90 41.71 -13.36
CA ASN A 480 64.56 42.53 -14.43
C ASN A 480 65.29 43.80 -13.92
N MET A 481 65.21 44.08 -12.60
CA MET A 481 66.01 45.12 -11.90
C MET A 481 67.33 44.59 -11.40
#